data_e3137af24c3f1166f27ab98c3ea469dc
#
_entry.id   e3137af24c3f1166f27ab98c3ea469dc
#
_cell.length_a   1.000
_cell.length_b   1.000
_cell.length_c   1.000
_cell.angle_alpha   90.00
_cell.angle_beta   90.00
_cell.angle_gamma   90.00
#
_symmetry.space_group_name_H-M   'P 1'
#
loop_
_entity.id
_entity.type
_entity.pdbx_description
1 polymer ?
#
loop_
_entity_poly.entity_id
_entity_poly.type
_entity_poly.pdbx_seq_one_letter_code
_entity_poly.pdbx_strand_id
1 'polypeptide(L)'
;MDVLGYLVEVVSGTTLDEFLRTRIFAPLGMKDTYFYVPETKLSRLAAAYTWYPEKGLNRFPDAPIAEGNFVYSADYPYRGPKKLYSGGGGLSSTAADYARFCQMMLDGGKSGGTRLVSRKTVELMTQDHLGKIGPDQGFGLGFGVDGVKSPLPELGSPGQYTWGGFFYTAFVIDPKEQMITIFMAQLHPTGDLNLDSLFHALAVQAIVD
;
A
#
# COMPACT_ATOMS: atom_id res chain seq x y z
N MET A 1 -3.86 12.66 2.20
CA MET A 1 -3.35 11.71 3.24
C MET A 1 -2.31 12.38 4.16
N ASP A 2 -1.45 13.28 3.69
CA ASP A 2 -0.46 13.97 4.55
C ASP A 2 -1.09 14.79 5.66
N VAL A 3 -2.21 15.47 5.37
CA VAL A 3 -2.99 16.20 6.38
C VAL A 3 -3.49 15.27 7.50
N LEU A 4 -3.91 14.04 7.16
CA LEU A 4 -4.31 13.04 8.16
C LEU A 4 -3.12 12.55 8.97
N GLY A 5 -1.95 12.35 8.34
CA GLY A 5 -0.71 12.03 9.05
C GLY A 5 -0.34 13.12 10.06
N TYR A 6 -0.37 14.37 9.64
CA TYR A 6 -0.13 15.50 10.53
C TYR A 6 -1.16 15.59 11.66
N LEU A 7 -2.44 15.33 11.37
CA LEU A 7 -3.48 15.31 12.41
C LEU A 7 -3.21 14.23 13.47
N VAL A 8 -2.71 13.05 13.05
CA VAL A 8 -2.28 12.00 13.98
C VAL A 8 -1.15 12.50 14.87
N GLU A 9 -0.15 13.22 14.33
CA GLU A 9 0.94 13.81 15.14
C GLU A 9 0.40 14.81 16.17
N VAL A 10 -0.47 15.72 15.75
CA VAL A 10 -1.07 16.72 16.64
C VAL A 10 -1.86 16.09 17.78
N VAL A 11 -2.69 15.09 17.48
CA VAL A 11 -3.57 14.46 18.47
C VAL A 11 -2.80 13.50 19.38
N SER A 12 -1.80 12.79 18.85
CA SER A 12 -1.01 11.82 19.64
C SER A 12 0.14 12.43 20.42
N GLY A 13 0.61 13.62 20.02
CA GLY A 13 1.81 14.26 20.58
C GLY A 13 3.12 13.56 20.21
N THR A 14 3.10 12.66 19.20
CA THR A 14 4.29 11.94 18.71
C THR A 14 4.40 12.07 17.21
N THR A 15 5.57 11.79 16.62
CA THR A 15 5.71 11.75 15.17
C THR A 15 4.88 10.62 14.57
N LEU A 16 4.47 10.75 13.30
CA LEU A 16 3.74 9.70 12.60
C LEU A 16 4.55 8.40 12.53
N ASP A 17 5.86 8.48 12.36
CA ASP A 17 6.77 7.32 12.42
C ASP A 17 6.67 6.59 13.76
N GLU A 18 6.82 7.31 14.85
CA GLU A 18 6.74 6.72 16.20
C GLU A 18 5.35 6.14 16.48
N PHE A 19 4.30 6.85 16.07
CA PHE A 19 2.92 6.37 16.22
C PHE A 19 2.70 5.06 15.46
N LEU A 20 3.04 5.01 14.17
CA LEU A 20 2.84 3.80 13.37
C LEU A 20 3.73 2.65 13.86
N ARG A 21 4.97 2.94 14.20
CA ARG A 21 5.91 1.95 14.73
C ARG A 21 5.40 1.28 16.01
N THR A 22 4.90 2.06 16.95
CA THR A 22 4.46 1.54 18.26
C THR A 22 3.06 0.96 18.22
N ARG A 23 2.15 1.52 17.42
CA ARG A 23 0.73 1.14 17.44
C ARG A 23 0.36 0.12 16.38
N ILE A 24 1.18 -0.02 15.31
CA ILE A 24 0.89 -0.91 14.19
C ILE A 24 2.06 -1.86 13.93
N PHE A 25 3.25 -1.34 13.61
CA PHE A 25 4.33 -2.19 13.11
C PHE A 25 4.85 -3.15 14.17
N ALA A 26 5.14 -2.69 15.38
CA ALA A 26 5.64 -3.54 16.45
C ALA A 26 4.60 -4.60 16.89
N PRO A 27 3.32 -4.28 17.13
CA PRO A 27 2.31 -5.29 17.45
C PRO A 27 2.10 -6.34 16.34
N LEU A 28 2.28 -5.98 15.07
CA LEU A 28 2.17 -6.90 13.93
C LEU A 28 3.48 -7.63 13.61
N GLY A 29 4.59 -7.27 14.28
CA GLY A 29 5.90 -7.83 13.98
C GLY A 29 6.48 -7.38 12.62
N MET A 30 6.06 -6.24 12.11
CA MET A 30 6.56 -5.63 10.87
C MET A 30 7.92 -4.96 11.13
N LYS A 31 9.01 -5.72 10.96
CA LYS A 31 10.37 -5.34 11.35
C LYS A 31 11.15 -4.62 10.26
N ASP A 32 10.62 -4.60 9.05
CA ASP A 32 11.25 -4.04 7.84
C ASP A 32 10.34 -3.01 7.17
N THR A 33 9.59 -2.24 7.98
CA THR A 33 8.71 -1.16 7.53
C THR A 33 9.14 0.16 8.14
N TYR A 34 9.48 1.15 7.30
CA TYR A 34 10.11 2.41 7.71
C TYR A 34 9.68 3.58 6.83
N PHE A 35 9.58 4.77 7.41
CA PHE A 35 9.62 6.00 6.62
C PHE A 35 11.04 6.28 6.09
N TYR A 36 12.06 6.03 6.91
CA TYR A 36 13.45 6.16 6.50
C TYR A 36 14.20 4.89 6.84
N VAL A 37 14.64 4.21 5.80
CA VAL A 37 15.32 2.90 5.92
C VAL A 37 16.65 3.07 6.67
N PRO A 38 16.91 2.31 7.72
CA PRO A 38 18.17 2.34 8.45
C PRO A 38 19.36 1.99 7.54
N GLU A 39 20.51 2.62 7.76
CA GLU A 39 21.72 2.41 6.95
C GLU A 39 22.11 0.93 6.85
N THR A 40 21.98 0.21 7.96
CA THR A 40 22.27 -1.24 8.05
C THR A 40 21.38 -2.12 7.15
N LYS A 41 20.29 -1.56 6.60
CA LYS A 41 19.33 -2.27 5.75
C LYS A 41 19.30 -1.75 4.30
N LEU A 42 20.08 -0.74 3.96
CA LEU A 42 20.09 -0.14 2.62
C LEU A 42 20.48 -1.14 1.53
N SER A 43 21.35 -2.11 1.83
CA SER A 43 21.73 -3.16 0.88
C SER A 43 20.55 -4.07 0.45
N ARG A 44 19.43 -4.03 1.18
CA ARG A 44 18.20 -4.76 0.87
C ARG A 44 17.15 -3.90 0.17
N LEU A 45 17.38 -2.59 0.08
CA LEU A 45 16.45 -1.70 -0.60
C LEU A 45 16.51 -1.93 -2.11
N ALA A 46 15.36 -2.23 -2.71
CA ALA A 46 15.26 -2.44 -4.15
C ALA A 46 15.55 -1.13 -4.89
N ALA A 47 16.28 -1.23 -6.00
CA ALA A 47 16.48 -0.10 -6.89
C ALA A 47 15.17 0.25 -7.62
N ALA A 48 14.91 1.54 -7.80
CA ALA A 48 13.78 2.00 -8.59
C ALA A 48 14.14 2.08 -10.08
N TYR A 49 13.15 1.85 -10.93
CA TYR A 49 13.28 1.85 -12.39
C TYR A 49 12.15 2.68 -13.02
N THR A 50 12.36 3.04 -14.27
CA THR A 50 11.37 3.64 -15.18
C THR A 50 11.11 2.70 -16.34
N TRP A 51 9.90 2.70 -16.86
CA TRP A 51 9.54 2.01 -18.11
C TRP A 51 8.86 2.98 -19.07
N TYR A 52 9.38 3.03 -20.29
CA TYR A 52 8.74 3.72 -21.41
C TYR A 52 8.76 2.80 -22.62
N PRO A 53 7.66 2.70 -23.40
CA PRO A 53 7.60 1.82 -24.58
C PRO A 53 8.75 2.04 -25.56
N GLU A 54 9.13 3.30 -25.77
CA GLU A 54 10.18 3.69 -26.72
C GLU A 54 11.61 3.59 -26.17
N LYS A 55 11.79 3.56 -24.84
CA LYS A 55 13.10 3.56 -24.16
C LYS A 55 13.39 2.29 -23.39
N GLY A 56 12.36 1.47 -23.15
CA GLY A 56 12.47 0.26 -22.34
C GLY A 56 12.69 0.53 -20.87
N LEU A 57 13.23 -0.46 -20.16
CA LEU A 57 13.51 -0.44 -18.73
C LEU A 57 14.83 0.29 -18.46
N ASN A 58 14.79 1.33 -17.64
CA ASN A 58 15.96 2.08 -17.22
C ASN A 58 15.97 2.26 -15.72
N ARG A 59 17.17 2.36 -15.13
CA ARG A 59 17.28 2.70 -13.72
C ARG A 59 16.77 4.12 -13.49
N PHE A 60 16.02 4.29 -12.41
CA PHE A 60 15.55 5.61 -11.99
C PHE A 60 16.74 6.53 -11.71
N PRO A 61 16.74 7.77 -12.18
CA PRO A 61 17.87 8.68 -11.99
C PRO A 61 18.09 9.01 -10.51
N ASP A 62 19.34 9.23 -10.14
CA ASP A 62 19.71 9.60 -8.77
C ASP A 62 19.29 11.05 -8.43
N ALA A 63 19.10 11.90 -9.44
CA ALA A 63 18.61 13.27 -9.25
C ALA A 63 17.08 13.28 -9.03
N PRO A 64 16.57 14.17 -8.16
CA PRO A 64 15.13 14.35 -8.01
C PRO A 64 14.44 14.71 -9.33
N ILE A 65 13.27 14.14 -9.57
CA ILE A 65 12.40 14.45 -10.70
C ILE A 65 11.28 15.36 -10.22
N ALA A 66 11.03 16.45 -10.92
CA ALA A 66 9.87 17.31 -10.74
C ALA A 66 8.82 17.00 -11.81
N GLU A 67 7.61 16.67 -11.39
CA GLU A 67 6.47 16.42 -12.25
C GLU A 67 5.24 17.18 -11.72
N GLY A 68 4.85 18.24 -12.38
CA GLY A 68 3.84 19.16 -11.88
C GLY A 68 4.24 19.75 -10.52
N ASN A 69 3.44 19.52 -9.51
CA ASN A 69 3.69 19.97 -8.14
C ASN A 69 4.42 18.94 -7.27
N PHE A 70 4.80 17.81 -7.84
CA PHE A 70 5.49 16.74 -7.10
C PHE A 70 6.97 16.75 -7.41
N VAL A 71 7.76 16.51 -6.36
CA VAL A 71 9.19 16.22 -6.47
C VAL A 71 9.44 14.89 -5.79
N TYR A 72 9.98 13.94 -6.50
CA TYR A 72 10.26 12.60 -6.00
C TYR A 72 11.65 12.14 -6.42
N SER A 73 12.26 11.27 -5.63
CA SER A 73 13.57 10.70 -5.91
C SER A 73 13.67 9.25 -5.40
N ALA A 74 14.52 8.46 -6.05
CA ALA A 74 14.78 7.08 -5.64
C ALA A 74 15.46 6.98 -4.27
N ASP A 75 16.12 8.04 -3.82
CA ASP A 75 16.88 8.07 -2.56
C ASP A 75 16.10 8.66 -1.37
N TYR A 76 14.86 9.14 -1.59
CA TYR A 76 13.99 9.65 -0.52
C TYR A 76 13.89 8.70 0.70
N PRO A 77 13.81 7.36 0.53
CA PRO A 77 13.69 6.43 1.65
C PRO A 77 14.89 6.41 2.61
N TYR A 78 16.00 7.05 2.29
CA TYR A 78 17.19 7.03 3.16
C TYR A 78 17.95 8.35 3.20
N ARG A 79 17.76 9.25 2.24
CA ARG A 79 18.37 10.60 2.20
C ARG A 79 17.41 11.69 2.65
N GLY A 80 17.91 12.90 2.66
CA GLY A 80 17.13 14.09 3.01
C GLY A 80 17.05 14.38 4.49
N PRO A 81 16.32 15.44 4.86
CA PRO A 81 16.29 15.98 6.22
C PRO A 81 15.52 15.12 7.22
N LYS A 82 14.84 14.08 6.79
CA LYS A 82 14.06 13.14 7.64
C LYS A 82 13.09 13.85 8.60
N LYS A 83 12.43 14.90 8.12
CA LYS A 83 11.52 15.74 8.92
C LYS A 83 10.05 15.57 8.54
N LEU A 84 9.77 15.01 7.37
CA LEU A 84 8.41 14.78 6.89
C LEU A 84 8.11 13.28 6.88
N TYR A 85 7.09 12.89 7.60
CA TYR A 85 6.55 11.53 7.57
C TYR A 85 5.25 11.54 6.77
N SER A 86 5.36 11.35 5.44
CA SER A 86 4.22 11.46 4.53
C SER A 86 3.21 10.33 4.78
N GLY A 87 2.01 10.68 5.17
CA GLY A 87 0.87 9.74 5.25
C GLY A 87 0.36 9.28 3.88
N GLY A 88 0.82 9.94 2.79
CA GLY A 88 0.39 9.64 1.43
C GLY A 88 1.27 8.66 0.67
N GLY A 89 2.54 8.41 1.11
CA GLY A 89 3.42 7.56 0.31
C GLY A 89 4.84 7.40 0.86
N GLY A 90 5.09 7.71 2.12
CA GLY A 90 6.44 7.76 2.69
C GLY A 90 7.02 6.42 3.14
N LEU A 91 6.25 5.33 3.17
CA LEU A 91 6.71 4.07 3.74
C LEU A 91 7.42 3.18 2.72
N SER A 92 8.55 2.61 3.14
CA SER A 92 9.18 1.44 2.52
C SER A 92 8.89 0.21 3.35
N SER A 93 8.58 -0.92 2.72
CA SER A 93 8.22 -2.16 3.41
C SER A 93 8.71 -3.39 2.63
N THR A 94 8.37 -4.57 3.12
CA THR A 94 8.55 -5.85 2.43
C THR A 94 7.20 -6.54 2.23
N ALA A 95 7.10 -7.44 1.25
CA ALA A 95 5.91 -8.25 1.04
C ALA A 95 5.52 -9.03 2.31
N ALA A 96 6.51 -9.55 3.06
CA ALA A 96 6.28 -10.29 4.30
C ALA A 96 5.69 -9.41 5.42
N ASP A 97 6.17 -8.17 5.57
CA ASP A 97 5.62 -7.24 6.57
C ASP A 97 4.23 -6.78 6.16
N TYR A 98 4.06 -6.43 4.87
CA TYR A 98 2.76 -5.98 4.38
C TYR A 98 1.70 -7.10 4.44
N ALA A 99 2.09 -8.35 4.22
CA ALA A 99 1.21 -9.51 4.40
C ALA A 99 0.68 -9.62 5.83
N ARG A 100 1.47 -9.26 6.86
CA ARG A 100 1.00 -9.24 8.25
C ARG A 100 -0.10 -8.19 8.47
N PHE A 101 0.04 -7.03 7.85
CA PHE A 101 -1.00 -6.00 7.87
C PHE A 101 -2.27 -6.47 7.15
N CYS A 102 -2.13 -7.02 5.93
CA CYS A 102 -3.25 -7.55 5.18
C CYS A 102 -3.96 -8.69 5.92
N GLN A 103 -3.20 -9.60 6.54
CA GLN A 103 -3.77 -10.68 7.35
C GLN A 103 -4.53 -10.14 8.57
N MET A 104 -4.00 -9.13 9.25
CA MET A 104 -4.71 -8.47 10.35
C MET A 104 -6.05 -7.90 9.89
N MET A 105 -6.09 -7.29 8.70
CA MET A 105 -7.34 -6.79 8.10
C MET A 105 -8.30 -7.94 7.76
N LEU A 106 -7.82 -9.00 7.13
CA LEU A 106 -8.61 -10.19 6.78
C LEU A 106 -9.19 -10.87 8.02
N ASP A 107 -8.42 -10.93 9.12
CA ASP A 107 -8.84 -11.48 10.41
C ASP A 107 -9.72 -10.52 11.24
N GLY A 108 -10.27 -9.48 10.64
CA GLY A 108 -11.18 -8.53 11.29
C GLY A 108 -10.52 -7.73 12.40
N GLY A 109 -9.28 -7.28 12.17
CA GLY A 109 -8.54 -6.39 13.06
C GLY A 109 -7.71 -7.08 14.13
N LYS A 110 -7.42 -8.38 13.95
CA LYS A 110 -6.57 -9.17 14.85
C LYS A 110 -5.31 -9.66 14.16
N SER A 111 -4.24 -9.83 14.93
CA SER A 111 -3.04 -10.57 14.52
C SER A 111 -2.56 -11.40 15.71
N GLY A 112 -2.57 -12.72 15.58
CA GLY A 112 -2.31 -13.61 16.70
C GLY A 112 -3.25 -13.33 17.89
N GLY A 113 -2.71 -13.09 19.07
CA GLY A 113 -3.47 -12.73 20.27
C GLY A 113 -3.81 -11.23 20.39
N THR A 114 -3.28 -10.37 19.53
CA THR A 114 -3.39 -8.90 19.63
C THR A 114 -4.51 -8.37 18.73
N ARG A 115 -5.36 -7.51 19.26
CA ARG A 115 -6.37 -6.78 18.50
C ARG A 115 -5.92 -5.33 18.31
N LEU A 116 -5.78 -4.89 17.04
CA LEU A 116 -5.45 -3.51 16.71
C LEU A 116 -6.71 -2.64 16.59
N VAL A 117 -7.71 -3.16 15.89
CA VAL A 117 -9.00 -2.48 15.69
C VAL A 117 -10.16 -3.47 15.86
N SER A 118 -11.36 -2.98 16.10
CA SER A 118 -12.52 -3.84 16.20
C SER A 118 -12.92 -4.41 14.82
N ARG A 119 -13.59 -5.56 14.80
CA ARG A 119 -14.19 -6.10 13.57
C ARG A 119 -15.12 -5.07 12.90
N LYS A 120 -15.91 -4.36 13.69
CA LYS A 120 -16.80 -3.31 13.17
C LYS A 120 -16.04 -2.13 12.57
N THR A 121 -14.87 -1.82 13.07
CA THR A 121 -13.99 -0.81 12.47
C THR A 121 -13.47 -1.29 11.10
N VAL A 122 -13.06 -2.55 10.98
CA VAL A 122 -12.64 -3.11 9.68
C VAL A 122 -13.80 -3.08 8.68
N GLU A 123 -15.00 -3.52 9.08
CA GLU A 123 -16.21 -3.44 8.25
C GLU A 123 -16.48 -2.00 7.78
N LEU A 124 -16.35 -1.02 8.68
CA LEU A 124 -16.48 0.39 8.33
C LEU A 124 -15.39 0.85 7.34
N MET A 125 -14.15 0.42 7.53
CA MET A 125 -13.03 0.81 6.66
C MET A 125 -13.15 0.24 5.25
N THR A 126 -13.80 -0.90 5.08
CA THR A 126 -13.87 -1.66 3.82
C THR A 126 -15.24 -1.60 3.14
N GLN A 127 -16.13 -0.72 3.56
CA GLN A 127 -17.40 -0.44 2.85
C GLN A 127 -17.26 0.84 1.99
N ASP A 128 -18.05 0.93 0.92
CA ASP A 128 -18.08 2.13 0.09
C ASP A 128 -18.72 3.32 0.82
N HIS A 129 -17.99 4.42 0.94
CA HIS A 129 -18.45 5.68 1.52
C HIS A 129 -18.77 6.76 0.48
N LEU A 130 -18.46 6.52 -0.80
CA LEU A 130 -18.70 7.49 -1.86
C LEU A 130 -20.12 7.40 -2.43
N GLY A 131 -20.77 6.25 -2.33
CA GLY A 131 -22.11 6.03 -2.87
C GLY A 131 -22.16 6.36 -4.37
N LYS A 132 -22.98 7.38 -4.75
CA LYS A 132 -23.12 7.82 -6.15
C LYS A 132 -22.04 8.81 -6.59
N ILE A 133 -21.20 9.26 -5.68
CA ILE A 133 -20.11 10.23 -5.97
C ILE A 133 -18.84 9.43 -6.30
N GLY A 134 -18.07 9.92 -7.28
CA GLY A 134 -16.78 9.34 -7.62
C GLY A 134 -16.84 8.24 -8.68
N PRO A 135 -15.72 7.53 -8.88
CA PRO A 135 -15.56 6.51 -9.92
C PRO A 135 -16.44 5.28 -9.66
N ASP A 136 -16.48 4.37 -10.63
CA ASP A 136 -17.21 3.11 -10.55
C ASP A 136 -16.69 2.16 -9.46
N GLN A 137 -15.44 2.29 -9.06
CA GLN A 137 -14.90 1.65 -7.87
C GLN A 137 -15.43 2.34 -6.60
N GLY A 138 -15.87 1.58 -5.61
CA GLY A 138 -16.19 2.08 -4.28
C GLY A 138 -14.92 2.51 -3.54
N PHE A 139 -15.07 3.34 -2.50
CA PHE A 139 -13.92 3.76 -1.69
C PHE A 139 -14.29 3.77 -0.21
N GLY A 140 -13.52 3.04 0.57
CA GLY A 140 -13.61 2.96 2.03
C GLY A 140 -12.71 3.99 2.72
N LEU A 141 -12.28 3.67 3.93
CA LEU A 141 -11.33 4.51 4.67
C LEU A 141 -9.89 4.07 4.35
N GLY A 142 -9.41 4.43 3.15
CA GLY A 142 -8.07 4.13 2.67
C GLY A 142 -7.96 2.92 1.74
N PHE A 143 -9.09 2.35 1.30
CA PHE A 143 -9.14 1.21 0.37
C PHE A 143 -10.11 1.50 -0.78
N GLY A 144 -9.74 1.11 -1.99
CA GLY A 144 -10.69 0.89 -3.05
C GLY A 144 -11.50 -0.38 -2.75
N VAL A 145 -12.79 -0.39 -3.04
CA VAL A 145 -13.69 -1.52 -2.79
C VAL A 145 -14.36 -1.91 -4.10
N ASP A 146 -14.07 -3.11 -4.58
CA ASP A 146 -14.49 -3.58 -5.89
C ASP A 146 -15.85 -4.28 -5.87
N GLY A 147 -16.52 -4.27 -7.03
CA GLY A 147 -17.77 -4.99 -7.24
C GLY A 147 -18.97 -4.46 -6.46
N VAL A 148 -18.88 -3.24 -5.91
CA VAL A 148 -19.98 -2.63 -5.14
C VAL A 148 -20.79 -1.62 -5.93
N LYS A 149 -20.21 -1.01 -6.98
CA LYS A 149 -20.89 -0.05 -7.87
C LYS A 149 -20.98 -0.53 -9.32
N SER A 150 -20.00 -1.28 -9.77
CA SER A 150 -19.90 -1.84 -11.12
C SER A 150 -19.47 -3.31 -11.02
N PRO A 151 -19.62 -4.11 -12.09
CA PRO A 151 -19.01 -5.42 -12.17
C PRO A 151 -17.51 -5.33 -11.86
N LEU A 152 -16.96 -6.43 -11.32
CA LEU A 152 -15.51 -6.54 -11.10
C LEU A 152 -14.76 -6.31 -12.42
N PRO A 153 -13.71 -5.47 -12.42
CA PRO A 153 -12.90 -5.28 -13.61
C PRO A 153 -12.04 -6.51 -13.93
N GLU A 154 -11.83 -7.37 -12.95
CA GLU A 154 -10.97 -8.56 -13.01
C GLU A 154 -11.60 -9.73 -12.25
N LEU A 155 -10.97 -10.90 -12.31
CA LEU A 155 -11.35 -12.04 -11.49
C LEU A 155 -11.22 -11.71 -10.00
N GLY A 156 -12.15 -12.19 -9.17
CA GLY A 156 -12.20 -11.95 -7.74
C GLY A 156 -13.63 -11.96 -7.20
N SER A 157 -13.82 -11.45 -5.99
CA SER A 157 -15.14 -11.41 -5.34
C SER A 157 -15.63 -9.99 -5.09
N PRO A 158 -16.95 -9.73 -5.26
CA PRO A 158 -17.53 -8.46 -4.84
C PRO A 158 -17.26 -8.18 -3.36
N GLY A 159 -16.78 -6.97 -3.05
CA GLY A 159 -16.38 -6.58 -1.71
C GLY A 159 -14.91 -6.86 -1.39
N GLN A 160 -14.12 -7.41 -2.33
CA GLN A 160 -12.66 -7.36 -2.20
C GLN A 160 -12.19 -5.91 -2.12
N TYR A 161 -11.10 -5.68 -1.40
CA TYR A 161 -10.56 -4.33 -1.24
C TYR A 161 -9.06 -4.29 -1.50
N THR A 162 -8.63 -3.17 -2.06
CA THR A 162 -7.32 -3.03 -2.68
C THR A 162 -6.76 -1.62 -2.53
N TRP A 163 -5.50 -1.45 -2.76
CA TRP A 163 -4.88 -0.18 -3.10
C TRP A 163 -3.53 -0.41 -3.77
N GLY A 164 -3.00 0.66 -4.35
CA GLY A 164 -1.69 0.66 -5.01
C GLY A 164 -0.75 1.71 -4.45
N GLY A 165 0.52 1.58 -4.80
CA GLY A 165 1.57 2.54 -4.47
C GLY A 165 2.19 3.18 -5.70
N PHE A 166 2.79 4.35 -5.52
CA PHE A 166 3.38 5.17 -6.59
C PHE A 166 4.44 4.42 -7.41
N PHE A 167 5.23 3.55 -6.77
CA PHE A 167 6.26 2.76 -7.43
C PHE A 167 5.78 1.35 -7.82
N TYR A 168 4.51 1.20 -8.19
CA TYR A 168 3.94 -0.01 -8.72
C TYR A 168 3.92 -1.17 -7.71
N THR A 169 3.48 -0.87 -6.52
CA THR A 169 3.07 -1.87 -5.55
C THR A 169 1.56 -1.97 -5.54
N ALA A 170 1.01 -3.17 -5.37
CA ALA A 170 -0.42 -3.39 -5.28
C ALA A 170 -0.73 -4.54 -4.31
N PHE A 171 -1.91 -4.52 -3.74
CA PHE A 171 -2.44 -5.64 -2.97
C PHE A 171 -3.94 -5.76 -3.18
N VAL A 172 -4.45 -6.96 -3.05
CA VAL A 172 -5.88 -7.24 -2.96
C VAL A 172 -6.11 -8.15 -1.77
N ILE A 173 -7.13 -7.86 -1.00
CA ILE A 173 -7.65 -8.71 0.08
C ILE A 173 -9.05 -9.12 -0.32
N ASP A 174 -9.28 -10.40 -0.51
CA ASP A 174 -10.57 -11.00 -0.81
C ASP A 174 -11.08 -11.78 0.42
N PRO A 175 -12.01 -11.21 1.20
CA PRO A 175 -12.54 -11.88 2.38
C PRO A 175 -13.37 -13.12 2.06
N LYS A 176 -13.97 -13.20 0.88
CA LYS A 176 -14.79 -14.34 0.48
C LYS A 176 -13.93 -15.57 0.20
N GLU A 177 -12.85 -15.37 -0.55
CA GLU A 177 -11.88 -16.43 -0.87
C GLU A 177 -10.81 -16.62 0.23
N GLN A 178 -10.84 -15.82 1.29
CA GLN A 178 -9.82 -15.80 2.36
C GLN A 178 -8.41 -15.65 1.78
N MET A 179 -8.27 -14.84 0.75
CA MET A 179 -7.06 -14.70 -0.05
C MET A 179 -6.47 -13.30 0.05
N ILE A 180 -5.15 -13.25 0.01
CA ILE A 180 -4.37 -12.01 -0.09
C ILE A 180 -3.42 -12.16 -1.26
N THR A 181 -3.43 -11.21 -2.18
CA THR A 181 -2.39 -11.07 -3.20
C THR A 181 -1.59 -9.79 -2.96
N ILE A 182 -0.27 -9.89 -3.08
CA ILE A 182 0.65 -8.75 -2.90
C ILE A 182 1.62 -8.75 -4.07
N PHE A 183 1.58 -7.69 -4.85
CA PHE A 183 2.53 -7.43 -5.93
C PHE A 183 3.45 -6.28 -5.52
N MET A 184 4.76 -6.49 -5.63
CA MET A 184 5.75 -5.46 -5.31
C MET A 184 6.76 -5.31 -6.42
N ALA A 185 6.74 -4.16 -7.06
CA ALA A 185 7.78 -3.70 -7.98
C ALA A 185 8.30 -2.33 -7.52
N GLN A 186 9.34 -1.83 -8.18
CA GLN A 186 9.85 -0.48 -7.96
C GLN A 186 10.01 0.18 -9.33
N LEU A 187 8.87 0.56 -9.91
CA LEU A 187 8.77 1.03 -11.29
C LEU A 187 7.85 2.25 -11.38
N HIS A 188 8.35 3.36 -11.91
CA HIS A 188 7.53 4.54 -12.20
C HIS A 188 8.22 5.46 -13.22
N PRO A 189 7.54 5.89 -14.30
CA PRO A 189 6.22 5.42 -14.73
C PRO A 189 6.24 3.97 -15.20
N THR A 190 5.06 3.36 -15.27
CA THR A 190 4.87 1.97 -15.72
C THR A 190 4.56 1.85 -17.21
N GLY A 191 4.31 2.99 -17.89
CA GLY A 191 3.83 3.00 -19.26
C GLY A 191 2.50 2.24 -19.40
N ASP A 192 2.48 1.28 -20.29
CA ASP A 192 1.35 0.42 -20.62
C ASP A 192 1.38 -0.96 -19.90
N LEU A 193 2.30 -1.14 -18.95
CA LEU A 193 2.39 -2.38 -18.21
C LEU A 193 1.21 -2.55 -17.25
N ASN A 194 0.66 -3.76 -17.22
CA ASN A 194 -0.45 -4.17 -16.37
C ASN A 194 -0.11 -5.47 -15.62
N LEU A 195 1.07 -5.49 -14.97
CA LEU A 195 1.62 -6.69 -14.34
C LEU A 195 0.94 -7.04 -13.04
N ASP A 196 0.47 -6.07 -12.28
CA ASP A 196 -0.26 -6.25 -11.03
C ASP A 196 -1.61 -6.95 -11.27
N SER A 197 -2.38 -6.48 -12.26
CA SER A 197 -3.64 -7.10 -12.66
C SER A 197 -3.43 -8.51 -13.22
N LEU A 198 -2.41 -8.69 -14.06
CA LEU A 198 -2.05 -10.02 -14.58
C LEU A 198 -1.66 -10.97 -13.44
N PHE A 199 -0.85 -10.51 -12.49
CA PHE A 199 -0.46 -11.30 -11.33
C PHE A 199 -1.68 -11.70 -10.49
N HIS A 200 -2.59 -10.75 -10.22
CA HIS A 200 -3.82 -11.03 -9.48
C HIS A 200 -4.69 -12.07 -10.20
N ALA A 201 -4.92 -11.89 -11.51
CA ALA A 201 -5.70 -12.83 -12.31
C ALA A 201 -5.12 -14.25 -12.27
N LEU A 202 -3.80 -14.39 -12.42
CA LEU A 202 -3.13 -15.70 -12.34
C LEU A 202 -3.23 -16.32 -10.94
N ALA A 203 -3.17 -15.51 -9.88
CA ALA A 203 -3.33 -16.00 -8.52
C ALA A 203 -4.77 -16.51 -8.26
N VAL A 204 -5.78 -15.78 -8.72
CA VAL A 204 -7.18 -16.18 -8.58
C VAL A 204 -7.48 -17.44 -9.40
N GLN A 205 -6.92 -17.57 -10.60
CA GLN A 205 -7.06 -18.79 -11.43
C GLN A 205 -6.50 -20.06 -10.77
N ALA A 206 -5.63 -19.92 -9.78
CA ALA A 206 -5.09 -21.06 -9.04
C ALA A 206 -6.03 -21.61 -7.96
N ILE A 207 -7.15 -20.92 -7.68
CA ILE A 207 -8.17 -21.43 -6.76
C ILE A 207 -8.87 -22.61 -7.43
N VAL A 208 -8.86 -23.75 -6.77
CA VAL A 208 -9.57 -24.97 -7.17
C VAL A 208 -10.49 -25.37 -6.03
N ASP A 209 -11.77 -25.63 -6.37
CA ASP A 209 -12.80 -26.07 -5.41
C ASP A 209 -12.59 -27.55 -5.00
#